data_9640968cc3a438c2a629ad918af580f9
#
_entry.id   9640968cc3a438c2a629ad918af580f9
#
_cell.length_a   1.000
_cell.length_b   1.000
_cell.length_c   1.000
_cell.angle_alpha   90.00
_cell.angle_beta   90.00
_cell.angle_gamma   90.00
#
_symmetry.space_group_name_H-M   'P 1'
#
loop_
_entity.id
_entity.type
_entity.pdbx_description
1 polymer ?
#
loop_
_entity_poly.entity_id
_entity_poly.type
_entity_poly.pdbx_seq_one_letter_code
_entity_poly.pdbx_strand_id
1 'polypeptide(L)'
;MTLRFTLALTGLLLAAGLLAPMRTSAAPPFPRKGKLPPDLTVILSRMNDAAKRLKSLSANLTYTKVTVLVNDKSTQEGRLFFRKGKTPEIRIEMQQPESKIMLYKKNKAEIYLPKINQLQEFNLEQKSGLVEEFSLLTFGAETGELMKSYKLKYIKEEDLDGDTTAVLELTPRKESVASQLSKIEMWVSEESWLPTQQQLFEPGGDYLIARYKAIKVNLKIPSSTFEIHPAEGAKRVKMN
;
A
#
# COMPACT_ATOMS: atom_id res chain seq x y z
N MET A 1 21.76 -10.00 -70.29
CA MET A 1 21.54 -8.87 -71.14
C MET A 1 21.72 -7.63 -70.29
N THR A 2 22.94 -7.24 -70.08
CA THR A 2 23.65 -6.07 -70.57
C THR A 2 22.82 -4.78 -70.66
N LEU A 3 23.12 -3.81 -69.78
CA LEU A 3 23.79 -2.59 -70.27
C LEU A 3 24.23 -1.71 -69.12
N ARG A 4 25.52 -1.45 -69.11
CA ARG A 4 26.23 -0.42 -68.34
C ARG A 4 25.91 0.94 -68.98
N PHE A 5 25.90 2.03 -68.19
CA PHE A 5 26.50 3.30 -68.61
C PHE A 5 26.99 4.09 -67.42
N THR A 6 28.27 4.28 -67.43
CA THR A 6 29.07 5.23 -66.66
C THR A 6 28.90 6.61 -67.25
N LEU A 7 28.87 7.70 -66.47
CA LEU A 7 29.73 8.88 -66.75
C LEU A 7 29.87 9.77 -65.53
N ALA A 8 31.07 10.13 -65.26
CA ALA A 8 31.54 11.08 -64.21
C ALA A 8 31.30 12.52 -64.69
N LEU A 9 31.17 13.45 -63.69
CA LEU A 9 31.88 14.74 -63.78
C LEU A 9 31.90 15.44 -62.41
N THR A 10 33.07 15.51 -61.89
CA THR A 10 33.79 16.58 -61.17
C THR A 10 33.05 17.82 -60.73
N GLY A 11 33.23 18.14 -59.41
CA GLY A 11 33.65 19.47 -59.02
C GLY A 11 32.71 20.21 -58.07
N LEU A 12 33.03 20.39 -56.89
CA LEU A 12 33.36 21.62 -56.14
C LEU A 12 33.22 21.44 -54.65
N LEU A 13 34.35 21.47 -53.97
CA LEU A 13 34.45 21.63 -52.54
C LEU A 13 33.85 22.94 -52.10
N LEU A 14 32.82 22.90 -51.25
CA LEU A 14 32.44 23.99 -50.36
C LEU A 14 32.33 23.40 -48.97
N ALA A 15 33.37 23.62 -48.18
CA ALA A 15 33.40 23.32 -46.75
C ALA A 15 32.49 24.31 -46.02
N ALA A 16 31.25 23.93 -45.83
CA ALA A 16 30.40 24.57 -44.85
C ALA A 16 30.54 23.83 -43.51
N GLY A 17 31.30 24.41 -42.59
CA GLY A 17 31.45 23.92 -41.25
C GLY A 17 30.10 23.94 -40.57
N LEU A 18 29.49 22.75 -40.45
CA LEU A 18 28.39 22.50 -39.54
C LEU A 18 28.93 22.52 -38.10
N LEU A 19 28.87 23.69 -37.46
CA LEU A 19 28.90 23.80 -36.02
C LEU A 19 27.69 23.04 -35.47
N ALA A 20 27.90 21.75 -35.12
CA ALA A 20 26.96 21.03 -34.33
C ALA A 20 26.81 21.77 -32.98
N PRO A 21 25.58 22.10 -32.54
CA PRO A 21 25.41 22.65 -31.21
C PRO A 21 25.92 21.62 -30.20
N MET A 22 26.98 21.97 -29.47
CA MET A 22 27.39 21.23 -28.28
C MET A 22 26.16 21.16 -27.38
N ARG A 23 25.57 19.96 -27.28
CA ARG A 23 24.62 19.65 -26.21
C ARG A 23 25.41 19.80 -24.92
N THR A 24 25.23 20.91 -24.26
CA THR A 24 25.60 21.06 -22.85
C THR A 24 24.85 19.97 -22.12
N SER A 25 25.55 18.89 -21.78
CA SER A 25 25.06 17.92 -20.83
C SER A 25 24.83 18.70 -19.54
N ALA A 26 23.57 18.96 -19.23
CA ALA A 26 23.21 19.54 -17.95
C ALA A 26 23.78 18.59 -16.92
N ALA A 27 24.73 19.07 -16.12
CA ALA A 27 25.22 18.34 -14.95
C ALA A 27 23.98 17.89 -14.16
N PRO A 28 23.97 16.67 -13.61
CA PRO A 28 22.86 16.23 -12.78
C PRO A 28 22.64 17.27 -11.68
N PRO A 29 21.38 17.63 -11.37
CA PRO A 29 21.12 18.66 -10.36
C PRO A 29 21.86 18.24 -9.08
N PHE A 30 22.67 19.14 -8.54
CA PHE A 30 23.37 18.92 -7.28
C PHE A 30 22.37 18.35 -6.29
N PRO A 31 22.74 17.29 -5.53
CA PRO A 31 21.86 16.76 -4.51
C PRO A 31 21.50 17.97 -3.62
N ARG A 32 20.20 18.24 -3.48
CA ARG A 32 19.69 19.22 -2.53
C ARG A 32 20.39 18.90 -1.22
N LYS A 33 20.96 19.88 -0.52
CA LYS A 33 21.64 19.72 0.76
C LYS A 33 20.84 18.73 1.58
N GLY A 34 21.36 17.50 1.69
CA GLY A 34 20.61 16.37 2.17
C GLY A 34 20.19 16.64 3.60
N LYS A 35 18.89 16.75 3.85
CA LYS A 35 18.32 16.44 5.14
C LYS A 35 18.85 15.05 5.45
N LEU A 36 19.61 14.89 6.55
CA LEU A 36 20.04 13.59 7.01
C LEU A 36 18.79 12.67 7.04
N PRO A 37 18.89 11.42 6.54
CA PRO A 37 17.75 10.50 6.61
C PRO A 37 17.26 10.51 8.06
N PRO A 38 15.93 10.64 8.28
CA PRO A 38 15.40 10.66 9.63
C PRO A 38 15.82 9.38 10.33
N ASP A 39 16.34 9.49 11.56
CA ASP A 39 16.60 8.33 12.41
C ASP A 39 15.28 7.56 12.57
N LEU A 40 15.34 6.24 12.47
CA LEU A 40 14.19 5.35 12.67
C LEU A 40 13.43 5.70 13.95
N THR A 41 14.14 6.09 15.02
CA THR A 41 13.57 6.53 16.29
C THR A 41 12.65 7.75 16.13
N VAL A 42 13.07 8.72 15.30
CA VAL A 42 12.27 9.91 15.02
C VAL A 42 11.02 9.54 14.22
N ILE A 43 11.15 8.71 13.20
CA ILE A 43 10.01 8.22 12.41
C ILE A 43 8.99 7.53 13.32
N LEU A 44 9.44 6.58 14.14
CA LEU A 44 8.58 5.83 15.06
C LEU A 44 7.91 6.73 16.11
N SER A 45 8.60 7.74 16.62
CA SER A 45 8.02 8.72 17.53
C SER A 45 6.90 9.50 16.85
N ARG A 46 7.12 10.00 15.64
CA ARG A 46 6.13 10.75 14.86
C ARG A 46 4.92 9.89 14.50
N MET A 47 5.13 8.64 14.06
CA MET A 47 4.06 7.68 13.81
C MET A 47 3.21 7.43 15.07
N ASN A 48 3.87 7.25 16.22
CA ASN A 48 3.20 7.04 17.50
C ASN A 48 2.32 8.23 17.89
N ASP A 49 2.83 9.45 17.71
CA ASP A 49 2.06 10.67 17.97
C ASP A 49 0.87 10.81 17.01
N ALA A 50 1.04 10.45 15.74
CA ALA A 50 -0.05 10.43 14.77
C ALA A 50 -1.11 9.37 15.17
N ALA A 51 -0.68 8.17 15.54
CA ALA A 51 -1.56 7.10 16.01
C ALA A 51 -2.36 7.49 17.25
N LYS A 52 -1.74 8.18 18.21
CA LYS A 52 -2.43 8.68 19.42
C LYS A 52 -3.52 9.71 19.12
N ARG A 53 -3.27 10.60 18.16
CA ARG A 53 -4.23 11.63 17.74
C ARG A 53 -5.34 11.12 16.83
N LEU A 54 -5.13 9.96 16.20
CA LEU A 54 -6.09 9.38 15.27
C LEU A 54 -7.31 8.84 16.02
N LYS A 55 -8.51 9.33 15.66
CA LYS A 55 -9.80 8.86 16.17
C LYS A 55 -10.58 8.09 15.12
N SER A 56 -10.50 8.54 13.88
CA SER A 56 -11.14 7.93 12.72
C SER A 56 -10.37 8.23 11.45
N LEU A 57 -10.55 7.40 10.43
CA LEU A 57 -9.96 7.60 9.12
C LEU A 57 -10.89 7.05 8.05
N SER A 58 -10.94 7.72 6.91
CA SER A 58 -11.45 7.17 5.66
C SER A 58 -10.45 7.38 4.55
N ALA A 59 -10.35 6.43 3.64
CA ALA A 59 -9.46 6.50 2.48
C ALA A 59 -10.04 5.73 1.30
N ASN A 60 -9.66 6.13 0.09
CA ASN A 60 -9.79 5.27 -1.07
C ASN A 60 -8.70 4.20 -1.00
N LEU A 61 -9.05 2.96 -1.27
CA LEU A 61 -8.18 1.80 -1.22
C LEU A 61 -8.03 1.19 -2.61
N THR A 62 -6.79 1.07 -3.06
CA THR A 62 -6.44 0.20 -4.18
C THR A 62 -5.68 -1.00 -3.62
N TYR A 63 -6.15 -2.20 -3.92
CA TYR A 63 -5.58 -3.45 -3.46
C TYR A 63 -5.15 -4.28 -4.65
N THR A 64 -3.85 -4.50 -4.80
CA THR A 64 -3.27 -5.21 -5.93
C THR A 64 -2.57 -6.47 -5.46
N LYS A 65 -2.99 -7.63 -5.96
CA LYS A 65 -2.28 -8.90 -5.81
C LYS A 65 -1.41 -9.14 -7.04
N VAL A 66 -0.15 -9.52 -6.82
CA VAL A 66 0.79 -9.91 -7.86
C VAL A 66 1.24 -11.33 -7.61
N THR A 67 1.00 -12.21 -8.60
CA THR A 67 1.49 -13.59 -8.62
C THR A 67 2.68 -13.64 -9.57
N VAL A 68 3.88 -13.65 -8.97
CA VAL A 68 5.14 -13.44 -9.72
C VAL A 68 5.40 -14.56 -10.72
N LEU A 69 5.15 -15.81 -10.32
CA LEU A 69 5.45 -16.99 -11.15
C LEU A 69 4.76 -16.96 -12.52
N VAL A 70 3.51 -16.49 -12.57
CA VAL A 70 2.70 -16.43 -13.78
C VAL A 70 2.54 -15.02 -14.32
N ASN A 71 3.25 -14.06 -13.73
CA ASN A 71 3.19 -12.63 -14.05
C ASN A 71 1.73 -12.11 -14.11
N ASP A 72 0.89 -12.59 -13.18
CA ASP A 72 -0.50 -12.16 -13.06
C ASP A 72 -0.63 -11.01 -12.06
N LYS A 73 -1.49 -10.05 -12.41
CA LYS A 73 -1.76 -8.88 -11.58
C LYS A 73 -3.25 -8.60 -11.56
N SER A 74 -3.84 -8.73 -10.39
CA SER A 74 -5.24 -8.36 -10.17
C SER A 74 -5.34 -7.15 -9.24
N THR A 75 -6.20 -6.20 -9.60
CA THR A 75 -6.41 -4.98 -8.82
C THR A 75 -7.88 -4.85 -8.45
N GLN A 76 -8.12 -4.50 -7.21
CA GLN A 76 -9.43 -4.21 -6.64
C GLN A 76 -9.42 -2.78 -6.10
N GLU A 77 -10.52 -2.07 -6.30
CA GLU A 77 -10.70 -0.70 -5.81
C GLU A 77 -11.86 -0.65 -4.83
N GLY A 78 -11.71 0.23 -3.85
CA GLY A 78 -12.71 0.35 -2.81
C GLY A 78 -12.45 1.51 -1.86
N ARG A 79 -13.05 1.41 -0.69
CA ARG A 79 -12.91 2.38 0.40
C ARG A 79 -12.62 1.68 1.72
N LEU A 80 -11.82 2.33 2.54
CA LEU A 80 -11.54 1.91 3.90
C LEU A 80 -12.10 2.96 4.87
N PHE A 81 -12.73 2.47 5.94
CA PHE A 81 -13.15 3.25 7.09
C PHE A 81 -12.58 2.63 8.36
N PHE A 82 -11.98 3.46 9.17
CA PHE A 82 -11.43 3.07 10.47
C PHE A 82 -12.00 3.97 11.55
N ARG A 83 -12.34 3.39 12.69
CA ARG A 83 -12.70 4.11 13.91
C ARG A 83 -11.94 3.53 15.09
N LYS A 84 -11.16 4.38 15.76
CA LYS A 84 -10.52 4.05 17.01
C LYS A 84 -11.55 4.12 18.13
N GLY A 85 -11.66 3.07 18.89
CA GLY A 85 -12.52 3.00 20.06
C GLY A 85 -11.83 2.19 21.14
N LYS A 86 -12.57 1.72 22.14
CA LYS A 86 -12.08 0.73 23.10
C LYS A 86 -11.62 -0.54 22.35
N THR A 87 -12.28 -0.86 21.25
CA THR A 87 -11.89 -1.87 20.28
C THR A 87 -11.94 -1.22 18.91
N PRO A 88 -10.89 -1.29 18.10
CA PRO A 88 -10.89 -0.73 16.74
C PRO A 88 -11.96 -1.38 15.87
N GLU A 89 -12.56 -0.59 14.98
CA GLU A 89 -13.51 -1.04 13.98
C GLU A 89 -12.96 -0.67 12.59
N ILE A 90 -12.96 -1.63 11.68
CA ILE A 90 -12.47 -1.46 10.31
C ILE A 90 -13.52 -1.98 9.37
N ARG A 91 -13.95 -1.13 8.44
CA ARG A 91 -14.78 -1.52 7.30
C ARG A 91 -14.01 -1.31 6.02
N ILE A 92 -14.02 -2.31 5.16
CA ILE A 92 -13.48 -2.25 3.81
C ILE A 92 -14.61 -2.58 2.84
N GLU A 93 -14.85 -1.68 1.89
CA GLU A 93 -15.82 -1.85 0.82
C GLU A 93 -15.07 -1.96 -0.51
N MET A 94 -14.98 -3.15 -1.07
CA MET A 94 -14.49 -3.34 -2.43
C MET A 94 -15.64 -3.16 -3.40
N GLN A 95 -15.42 -2.44 -4.50
CA GLN A 95 -16.42 -2.12 -5.51
C GLN A 95 -16.15 -2.81 -6.83
N GLN A 96 -14.90 -2.97 -7.20
CA GLN A 96 -14.47 -3.56 -8.46
C GLN A 96 -13.29 -4.51 -8.25
N PRO A 97 -13.17 -5.58 -9.07
CA PRO A 97 -14.13 -6.07 -10.07
C PRO A 97 -15.37 -6.73 -9.43
N GLU A 98 -15.28 -7.16 -8.18
CA GLU A 98 -16.38 -7.76 -7.43
C GLU A 98 -16.65 -6.99 -6.14
N SER A 99 -17.92 -6.66 -5.94
CA SER A 99 -18.35 -5.99 -4.72
C SER A 99 -18.28 -6.96 -3.54
N LYS A 100 -17.62 -6.53 -2.46
CA LYS A 100 -17.65 -7.21 -1.16
C LYS A 100 -17.47 -6.19 -0.04
N ILE A 101 -18.11 -6.46 1.09
CA ILE A 101 -18.01 -5.64 2.29
C ILE A 101 -17.38 -6.50 3.38
N MET A 102 -16.30 -6.01 3.96
CA MET A 102 -15.61 -6.66 5.07
C MET A 102 -15.69 -5.75 6.30
N LEU A 103 -16.11 -6.29 7.41
CA LEU A 103 -16.19 -5.59 8.69
C LEU A 103 -15.41 -6.37 9.74
N TYR A 104 -14.48 -5.68 10.37
CA TYR A 104 -13.69 -6.19 11.51
C TYR A 104 -14.09 -5.42 12.74
N LYS A 105 -14.58 -6.11 13.76
CA LYS A 105 -15.04 -5.52 14.99
C LYS A 105 -14.86 -6.50 16.17
N LYS A 106 -14.09 -6.10 17.17
CA LYS A 106 -13.72 -6.99 18.28
C LYS A 106 -13.05 -8.27 17.73
N ASN A 107 -13.53 -9.43 18.20
CA ASN A 107 -13.04 -10.75 17.80
C ASN A 107 -13.87 -11.35 16.66
N LYS A 108 -14.49 -10.52 15.83
CA LYS A 108 -15.32 -10.97 14.71
C LYS A 108 -14.90 -10.30 13.40
N ALA A 109 -14.94 -11.08 12.33
CA ALA A 109 -14.95 -10.55 10.98
C ALA A 109 -16.22 -11.01 10.27
N GLU A 110 -16.81 -10.11 9.52
CA GLU A 110 -17.96 -10.37 8.67
C GLU A 110 -17.59 -10.01 7.24
N ILE A 111 -17.90 -10.89 6.29
CA ILE A 111 -17.70 -10.65 4.86
C ILE A 111 -19.03 -10.85 4.16
N TYR A 112 -19.58 -9.78 3.62
CA TYR A 112 -20.78 -9.85 2.79
C TYR A 112 -20.41 -9.86 1.33
N LEU A 113 -20.95 -10.82 0.61
CA LEU A 113 -20.78 -11.05 -0.83
C LEU A 113 -22.13 -10.78 -1.53
N PRO A 114 -22.39 -9.53 -1.99
CA PRO A 114 -23.69 -9.16 -2.56
C PRO A 114 -24.10 -10.01 -3.76
N LYS A 115 -23.14 -10.39 -4.64
CA LYS A 115 -23.38 -11.15 -5.85
C LYS A 115 -24.10 -12.49 -5.61
N ILE A 116 -23.82 -13.13 -4.48
CA ILE A 116 -24.43 -14.41 -4.08
C ILE A 116 -25.28 -14.27 -2.83
N ASN A 117 -25.54 -13.04 -2.39
CA ASN A 117 -26.30 -12.69 -1.19
C ASN A 117 -25.91 -13.55 0.02
N GLN A 118 -24.61 -13.61 0.32
CA GLN A 118 -24.06 -14.42 1.41
C GLN A 118 -23.29 -13.57 2.40
N LEU A 119 -23.58 -13.77 3.70
CA LEU A 119 -22.80 -13.22 4.81
C LEU A 119 -22.00 -14.35 5.47
N GLN A 120 -20.68 -14.21 5.45
CA GLN A 120 -19.72 -15.11 6.11
C GLN A 120 -19.33 -14.48 7.44
N GLU A 121 -19.43 -15.26 8.52
CA GLU A 121 -19.13 -14.82 9.88
C GLU A 121 -17.93 -15.61 10.43
N PHE A 122 -16.86 -14.94 10.83
CA PHE A 122 -15.64 -15.53 11.37
C PHE A 122 -15.51 -15.19 12.84
N ASN A 123 -15.25 -16.19 13.67
CA ASN A 123 -14.78 -15.96 15.05
C ASN A 123 -13.25 -15.89 15.03
N LEU A 124 -12.71 -14.77 15.47
CA LEU A 124 -11.28 -14.47 15.44
C LEU A 124 -10.57 -14.79 16.75
N GLU A 125 -11.29 -15.23 17.80
CA GLU A 125 -10.70 -15.59 19.09
C GLU A 125 -9.65 -16.70 18.97
N GLN A 126 -9.90 -17.67 18.07
CA GLN A 126 -8.97 -18.77 17.82
C GLN A 126 -7.88 -18.44 16.77
N LYS A 127 -8.05 -17.33 16.04
CA LYS A 127 -7.12 -16.86 15.00
C LYS A 127 -6.50 -15.50 15.36
N SER A 128 -6.41 -15.21 16.66
CA SER A 128 -6.00 -13.90 17.19
C SER A 128 -4.70 -13.36 16.57
N GLY A 129 -3.73 -14.23 16.29
CA GLY A 129 -2.45 -13.79 15.71
C GLY A 129 -2.55 -13.05 14.39
N LEU A 130 -3.29 -13.59 13.40
CA LEU A 130 -3.41 -12.96 12.07
C LEU A 130 -4.24 -11.67 12.10
N VAL A 131 -5.22 -11.60 12.99
CA VAL A 131 -6.09 -10.42 13.13
C VAL A 131 -5.40 -9.32 13.91
N GLU A 132 -4.66 -9.67 14.95
CA GLU A 132 -3.78 -8.73 15.65
C GLU A 132 -2.76 -8.15 14.68
N GLU A 133 -2.11 -9.00 13.86
CA GLU A 133 -1.17 -8.56 12.82
C GLU A 133 -1.83 -7.63 11.79
N PHE A 134 -3.01 -7.98 11.27
CA PHE A 134 -3.76 -7.11 10.37
C PHE A 134 -4.16 -5.78 11.04
N SER A 135 -4.56 -5.84 12.31
CA SER A 135 -4.91 -4.65 13.12
C SER A 135 -3.70 -3.77 13.37
N LEU A 136 -2.50 -4.36 13.59
CA LEU A 136 -1.25 -3.62 13.78
C LEU A 136 -0.78 -2.93 12.49
N LEU A 137 -1.05 -3.56 11.35
CA LEU A 137 -0.68 -3.01 10.05
C LEU A 137 -1.64 -1.94 9.56
N THR A 138 -2.83 -1.84 10.16
CA THR A 138 -3.79 -0.78 9.87
C THR A 138 -3.46 0.50 10.64
N PHE A 139 -4.27 1.51 10.47
CA PHE A 139 -4.06 2.81 11.07
C PHE A 139 -4.28 2.78 12.59
N GLY A 140 -3.46 3.51 13.32
CA GLY A 140 -3.67 3.77 14.75
C GLY A 140 -3.04 2.78 15.71
N ALA A 141 -2.27 1.80 15.26
CA ALA A 141 -1.43 0.99 16.13
C ALA A 141 -0.29 1.82 16.73
N GLU A 142 -0.06 1.67 18.02
CA GLU A 142 1.10 2.29 18.65
C GLU A 142 2.39 1.59 18.19
N THR A 143 3.43 2.37 17.94
CA THR A 143 4.70 1.83 17.43
C THR A 143 5.35 0.83 18.38
N GLY A 144 5.06 0.94 19.69
CA GLY A 144 5.49 -0.05 20.68
C GLY A 144 4.91 -1.45 20.45
N GLU A 145 3.65 -1.55 20.05
CA GLU A 145 3.04 -2.85 19.72
C GLU A 145 3.60 -3.37 18.38
N LEU A 146 3.80 -2.47 17.42
CA LEU A 146 4.41 -2.83 16.14
C LEU A 146 5.82 -3.42 16.34
N MET A 147 6.65 -2.81 17.20
CA MET A 147 8.00 -3.30 17.53
C MET A 147 8.01 -4.63 18.29
N LYS A 148 6.96 -4.98 19.00
CA LYS A 148 6.83 -6.30 19.65
C LYS A 148 6.63 -7.40 18.61
N SER A 149 5.86 -7.13 17.57
CA SER A 149 5.51 -8.11 16.52
C SER A 149 6.54 -8.16 15.40
N TYR A 150 7.20 -7.03 15.09
CA TYR A 150 8.12 -6.90 13.96
C TYR A 150 9.48 -6.36 14.36
N LYS A 151 10.50 -6.76 13.60
CA LYS A 151 11.77 -6.05 13.53
C LYS A 151 11.64 -4.97 12.47
N LEU A 152 11.87 -3.70 12.83
CA LEU A 152 11.75 -2.56 11.94
C LEU A 152 13.10 -2.08 11.47
N LYS A 153 13.17 -1.67 10.20
CA LYS A 153 14.34 -1.06 9.58
C LYS A 153 13.89 0.10 8.69
N TYR A 154 14.54 1.25 8.77
CA TYR A 154 14.42 2.31 7.78
C TYR A 154 15.19 1.92 6.52
N ILE A 155 14.58 2.03 5.35
CA ILE A 155 15.18 1.65 4.06
C ILE A 155 15.61 2.88 3.29
N LYS A 156 14.68 3.81 3.04
CA LYS A 156 14.91 4.99 2.19
C LYS A 156 13.80 6.02 2.37
N GLU A 157 14.05 7.22 1.86
CA GLU A 157 13.00 8.19 1.52
C GLU A 157 12.57 7.97 0.06
N GLU A 158 11.29 8.08 -0.22
CA GLU A 158 10.74 7.90 -1.57
C GLU A 158 9.56 8.84 -1.78
N ASP A 159 9.52 9.48 -2.95
CA ASP A 159 8.33 10.20 -3.38
C ASP A 159 7.29 9.20 -3.90
N LEU A 160 6.09 9.28 -3.37
CA LEU A 160 4.98 8.42 -3.72
C LEU A 160 3.75 9.25 -4.12
N ASP A 161 3.60 9.52 -5.42
CA ASP A 161 2.56 10.39 -5.99
C ASP A 161 2.62 11.85 -5.45
N GLY A 162 3.82 12.39 -5.24
CA GLY A 162 4.04 13.74 -4.73
C GLY A 162 4.03 13.86 -3.19
N ASP A 163 3.88 12.74 -2.48
CA ASP A 163 4.00 12.66 -1.02
C ASP A 163 5.37 12.09 -0.66
N THR A 164 6.19 12.87 0.04
CA THR A 164 7.48 12.39 0.58
C THR A 164 7.22 11.37 1.67
N THR A 165 7.74 10.16 1.49
CA THR A 165 7.49 9.04 2.40
C THR A 165 8.79 8.43 2.93
N ALA A 166 8.77 8.05 4.20
CA ALA A 166 9.77 7.17 4.79
C ALA A 166 9.36 5.71 4.54
N VAL A 167 10.24 4.93 3.91
CA VAL A 167 9.99 3.50 3.66
C VAL A 167 10.60 2.68 4.78
N LEU A 168 9.76 1.93 5.47
CA LEU A 168 10.12 1.02 6.54
C LEU A 168 9.98 -0.44 6.08
N GLU A 169 10.95 -1.29 6.41
CA GLU A 169 10.82 -2.74 6.30
C GLU A 169 10.46 -3.31 7.68
N LEU A 170 9.45 -4.17 7.70
CA LEU A 170 8.95 -4.86 8.87
C LEU A 170 9.12 -6.36 8.65
N THR A 171 9.94 -7.01 9.47
CA THR A 171 10.13 -8.47 9.44
C THR A 171 9.42 -9.10 10.62
N PRO A 172 8.50 -10.06 10.44
CA PRO A 172 7.79 -10.72 11.51
C PRO A 172 8.75 -11.39 12.50
N ARG A 173 8.44 -11.32 13.82
CA ARG A 173 9.20 -11.99 14.86
C ARG A 173 8.67 -13.39 15.16
N LYS A 174 7.35 -13.61 14.94
CA LYS A 174 6.71 -14.91 15.17
C LYS A 174 6.82 -15.78 13.93
N GLU A 175 7.29 -17.01 14.07
CA GLU A 175 7.41 -17.99 12.97
C GLU A 175 6.06 -18.28 12.30
N SER A 176 4.99 -18.35 13.09
CA SER A 176 3.63 -18.55 12.56
C SER A 176 3.15 -17.45 11.62
N VAL A 177 3.71 -16.24 11.75
CA VAL A 177 3.45 -15.12 10.83
C VAL A 177 4.45 -15.17 9.68
N ALA A 178 5.73 -15.42 9.97
CA ALA A 178 6.80 -15.49 8.97
C ALA A 178 6.57 -16.58 7.92
N SER A 179 5.90 -17.68 8.29
CA SER A 179 5.50 -18.74 7.36
C SER A 179 4.47 -18.31 6.29
N GLN A 180 3.78 -17.19 6.50
CA GLN A 180 2.78 -16.63 5.58
C GLN A 180 3.18 -15.27 5.01
N LEU A 181 4.03 -14.54 5.71
CA LEU A 181 4.41 -13.18 5.41
C LEU A 181 5.90 -12.99 5.68
N SER A 182 6.72 -12.98 4.63
CA SER A 182 8.19 -12.90 4.76
C SER A 182 8.66 -11.53 5.26
N LYS A 183 8.06 -10.47 4.73
CA LYS A 183 8.29 -9.07 5.14
C LYS A 183 7.16 -8.16 4.68
N ILE A 184 7.14 -6.96 5.23
CA ILE A 184 6.28 -5.86 4.78
C ILE A 184 7.17 -4.66 4.49
N GLU A 185 6.91 -3.98 3.39
CA GLU A 185 7.39 -2.62 3.17
C GLU A 185 6.24 -1.65 3.39
N MET A 186 6.47 -0.61 4.19
CA MET A 186 5.47 0.37 4.59
C MET A 186 5.98 1.77 4.24
N TRP A 187 5.23 2.48 3.42
CA TRP A 187 5.44 3.89 3.09
C TRP A 187 4.66 4.76 4.06
N VAL A 188 5.36 5.56 4.82
CA VAL A 188 4.81 6.45 5.83
C VAL A 188 4.99 7.89 5.34
N SER A 189 3.89 8.60 5.14
CA SER A 189 3.91 10.02 4.77
C SER A 189 4.69 10.85 5.79
N GLU A 190 5.62 11.67 5.37
CA GLU A 190 6.35 12.58 6.27
C GLU A 190 5.50 13.79 6.69
N GLU A 191 4.37 14.04 6.05
CA GLU A 191 3.43 15.07 6.44
C GLU A 191 2.46 14.57 7.53
N SER A 192 1.77 13.47 7.29
CA SER A 192 0.74 12.94 8.19
C SER A 192 1.27 11.96 9.22
N TRP A 193 2.41 11.33 8.98
CA TRP A 193 3.01 10.22 9.73
C TRP A 193 2.09 9.00 9.82
N LEU A 194 1.22 8.85 8.81
CA LEU A 194 0.37 7.69 8.63
C LEU A 194 0.84 6.86 7.43
N PRO A 195 0.60 5.54 7.43
CA PRO A 195 0.86 4.71 6.27
C PRO A 195 0.03 5.17 5.06
N THR A 196 0.68 5.30 3.90
CA THR A 196 0.03 5.61 2.62
C THR A 196 0.08 4.45 1.65
N GLN A 197 1.03 3.51 1.87
CA GLN A 197 1.10 2.26 1.14
C GLN A 197 1.73 1.18 2.00
N GLN A 198 1.32 -0.05 1.76
CA GLN A 198 1.94 -1.25 2.31
C GLN A 198 2.11 -2.28 1.20
N GLN A 199 3.25 -2.96 1.19
CA GLN A 199 3.50 -4.09 0.32
C GLN A 199 3.87 -5.30 1.18
N LEU A 200 3.05 -6.33 1.12
CA LEU A 200 3.14 -7.54 1.91
C LEU A 200 3.72 -8.65 1.03
N PHE A 201 4.88 -9.18 1.39
CA PHE A 201 5.57 -10.21 0.61
C PHE A 201 5.31 -11.59 1.21
N GLU A 202 4.80 -12.51 0.40
CA GLU A 202 4.62 -13.91 0.74
C GLU A 202 5.97 -14.67 0.58
N PRO A 203 6.19 -15.79 1.29
CA PRO A 203 7.44 -16.57 1.16
C PRO A 203 7.71 -17.09 -0.25
N GLY A 204 6.67 -17.30 -1.06
CA GLY A 204 6.77 -17.72 -2.46
C GLY A 204 7.17 -16.63 -3.45
N GLY A 205 7.36 -15.40 -2.99
CA GLY A 205 7.68 -14.24 -3.83
C GLY A 205 6.46 -13.45 -4.31
N ASP A 206 5.26 -13.98 -4.20
CA ASP A 206 4.03 -13.24 -4.46
C ASP A 206 3.89 -12.10 -3.45
N TYR A 207 3.18 -11.05 -3.83
CA TYR A 207 2.97 -9.93 -2.94
C TYR A 207 1.64 -9.20 -3.15
N LEU A 208 1.25 -8.49 -2.11
CA LEU A 208 0.06 -7.65 -2.07
C LEU A 208 0.45 -6.20 -1.87
N ILE A 209 -0.16 -5.28 -2.61
CA ILE A 209 -0.02 -3.84 -2.38
C ILE A 209 -1.36 -3.29 -1.94
N ALA A 210 -1.40 -2.66 -0.78
CA ALA A 210 -2.50 -1.83 -0.31
C ALA A 210 -2.08 -0.35 -0.39
N ARG A 211 -2.72 0.41 -1.28
CA ARG A 211 -2.47 1.83 -1.48
C ARG A 211 -3.66 2.64 -0.97
N TYR A 212 -3.38 3.64 -0.15
CA TYR A 212 -4.38 4.52 0.46
C TYR A 212 -4.26 5.92 -0.12
N LYS A 213 -5.35 6.43 -0.72
CA LYS A 213 -5.41 7.77 -1.31
C LYS A 213 -6.55 8.58 -0.68
N ALA A 214 -6.49 9.90 -0.81
CA ALA A 214 -7.50 10.81 -0.26
C ALA A 214 -7.82 10.53 1.22
N ILE A 215 -6.78 10.31 2.01
CA ILE A 215 -6.89 10.02 3.44
C ILE A 215 -7.51 11.22 4.15
N LYS A 216 -8.61 10.97 4.87
CA LYS A 216 -9.29 11.96 5.71
C LYS A 216 -9.32 11.46 7.13
N VAL A 217 -8.78 12.25 8.06
CA VAL A 217 -8.63 11.86 9.47
C VAL A 217 -9.62 12.61 10.36
N ASN A 218 -10.02 11.96 11.44
CA ASN A 218 -10.81 12.54 12.52
C ASN A 218 -12.17 13.12 12.10
N LEU A 219 -12.72 12.63 10.98
CA LEU A 219 -14.08 12.94 10.57
C LEU A 219 -15.10 12.15 11.40
N LYS A 220 -16.27 12.73 11.61
CA LYS A 220 -17.38 12.00 12.24
C LYS A 220 -17.91 10.96 11.26
N ILE A 221 -17.66 9.68 11.55
CA ILE A 221 -18.17 8.55 10.77
C ILE A 221 -19.41 8.00 11.50
N PRO A 222 -20.58 7.90 10.84
CA PRO A 222 -21.78 7.35 11.45
C PRO A 222 -21.57 5.92 11.95
N SER A 223 -22.23 5.54 13.02
CA SER A 223 -22.09 4.17 13.57
C SER A 223 -22.62 3.10 12.62
N SER A 224 -23.66 3.44 11.83
CA SER A 224 -24.20 2.57 10.78
C SER A 224 -23.17 2.19 9.70
N THR A 225 -22.12 3.00 9.52
CA THR A 225 -20.98 2.62 8.64
C THR A 225 -20.30 1.34 9.12
N PHE A 226 -20.32 1.05 10.42
CA PHE A 226 -19.70 -0.17 10.98
C PHE A 226 -20.74 -1.25 11.27
N GLU A 227 -21.72 -1.38 10.37
CA GLU A 227 -22.76 -2.40 10.37
C GLU A 227 -22.95 -2.93 8.95
N ILE A 228 -23.11 -4.25 8.80
CA ILE A 228 -23.45 -4.86 7.52
C ILE A 228 -24.95 -5.15 7.54
N HIS A 229 -25.66 -4.59 6.57
CA HIS A 229 -27.08 -4.86 6.32
C HIS A 229 -27.20 -5.67 5.02
N PRO A 230 -27.20 -7.02 5.10
CA PRO A 230 -27.38 -7.86 3.93
C PRO A 230 -28.77 -7.68 3.34
N ALA A 231 -28.92 -7.95 2.04
CA ALA A 231 -30.22 -7.98 1.40
C ALA A 231 -31.12 -9.06 2.03
N GLU A 232 -32.43 -8.92 1.87
CA GLU A 232 -33.40 -9.91 2.33
C GLU A 232 -33.08 -11.30 1.77
N GLY A 233 -33.27 -12.34 2.59
CA GLY A 233 -32.93 -13.71 2.20
C GLY A 233 -31.45 -14.05 2.16
N ALA A 234 -30.55 -13.21 2.71
CA ALA A 234 -29.14 -13.47 2.73
C ALA A 234 -28.78 -14.76 3.50
N LYS A 235 -28.00 -15.63 2.86
CA LYS A 235 -27.47 -16.85 3.48
C LYS A 235 -26.36 -16.49 4.47
N ARG A 236 -26.53 -16.85 5.74
CA ARG A 236 -25.48 -16.69 6.77
C ARG A 236 -24.70 -17.99 6.90
N VAL A 237 -23.35 -17.87 6.84
CA VAL A 237 -22.44 -19.02 6.92
C VAL A 237 -21.40 -18.72 8.01
N LYS A 238 -21.38 -19.56 9.03
CA LYS A 238 -20.31 -19.51 10.05
C LYS A 238 -19.08 -20.21 9.49
N MET A 239 -17.97 -19.52 9.49
CA MET A 239 -16.67 -19.99 9.04
C MET A 239 -15.81 -20.30 10.27
N ASN A 240 -15.32 -21.54 10.35
CA ASN A 240 -14.45 -22.02 11.44
C ASN A 240 -12.96 -21.71 11.17
#